data_4e3f677b4b40bd25c33dcf88f27ce7c3
#
_entry.id   4e3f677b4b40bd25c33dcf88f27ce7c3
#
_cell.length_a   1.000
_cell.length_b   1.000
_cell.length_c   1.000
_cell.angle_alpha   90.00
_cell.angle_beta   90.00
_cell.angle_gamma   90.00
#
_symmetry.space_group_name_H-M   'P 1'
#
loop_
_entity.id
_entity.type
_entity.pdbx_description
1 polymer ?
#
loop_
_entity_poly.entity_id
_entity_poly.type
_entity_poly.pdbx_seq_one_letter_code
_entity_poly.pdbx_strand_id
1 'polypeptide(L)'
;MKTYHNKLVVRRYFEEVLLDGRIELIKELFASDICDLVRRYAFFAPEAFTVRDVVAEGDTVMVRWYTPPFLGAQFDQNGFAVCYLEDGLIIGLEIMDCNGIMRQIGADVFTPEFEMSR
;
A
#
# COMPACT_ATOMS: atom_id res chain seq x y z
N MET A 1 -14.61 9.50 -12.15
CA MET A 1 -14.66 8.06 -12.03
C MET A 1 -14.00 7.59 -10.78
N LYS A 2 -14.75 6.90 -9.98
CA LYS A 2 -14.28 6.41 -8.69
C LYS A 2 -13.06 5.51 -8.81
N THR A 3 -13.10 4.55 -9.73
CA THR A 3 -12.01 3.60 -9.92
C THR A 3 -10.73 4.29 -10.33
N TYR A 4 -10.81 5.23 -11.25
CA TYR A 4 -9.66 5.97 -11.71
C TYR A 4 -9.07 6.82 -10.57
N HIS A 5 -9.95 7.49 -9.83
CA HIS A 5 -9.52 8.31 -8.71
C HIS A 5 -8.82 7.46 -7.64
N ASN A 6 -9.39 6.30 -7.33
CA ASN A 6 -8.80 5.41 -6.34
C ASN A 6 -7.42 4.92 -6.75
N LYS A 7 -7.24 4.61 -8.04
CA LYS A 7 -5.91 4.24 -8.52
C LYS A 7 -4.90 5.37 -8.34
N LEU A 8 -5.32 6.60 -8.61
CA LEU A 8 -4.43 7.75 -8.45
C LEU A 8 -4.03 7.94 -7.00
N VAL A 9 -4.97 7.83 -6.08
CA VAL A 9 -4.69 7.97 -4.66
C VAL A 9 -3.64 6.95 -4.21
N VAL A 10 -3.85 5.70 -4.57
CA VAL A 10 -2.93 4.62 -4.18
C VAL A 10 -1.58 4.80 -4.84
N ARG A 11 -1.56 5.16 -6.12
CA ARG A 11 -0.31 5.37 -6.83
C ARG A 11 0.49 6.51 -6.21
N ARG A 12 -0.18 7.59 -5.80
CA ARG A 12 0.47 8.69 -5.13
C ARG A 12 1.11 8.24 -3.83
N TYR A 13 0.45 7.37 -3.09
CA TYR A 13 1.03 6.86 -1.87
C TYR A 13 2.34 6.11 -2.15
N PHE A 14 2.34 5.22 -3.11
CA PHE A 14 3.54 4.45 -3.40
C PHE A 14 4.65 5.30 -4.01
N GLU A 15 4.32 6.19 -4.91
CA GLU A 15 5.34 6.95 -5.64
C GLU A 15 5.76 8.23 -4.94
N GLU A 16 4.85 8.95 -4.32
CA GLU A 16 5.19 10.24 -3.71
C GLU A 16 5.53 10.11 -2.23
N VAL A 17 4.85 9.24 -1.51
CA VAL A 17 5.14 9.07 -0.08
C VAL A 17 6.27 8.08 0.14
N LEU A 18 6.13 6.87 -0.38
CA LEU A 18 7.11 5.83 -0.12
C LEU A 18 8.42 6.02 -0.88
N LEU A 19 8.35 6.36 -2.16
CA LEU A 19 9.58 6.57 -2.94
C LEU A 19 10.20 7.93 -2.70
N ASP A 20 9.39 8.98 -2.75
CA ASP A 20 9.91 10.34 -2.67
C ASP A 20 9.99 10.87 -1.24
N GLY A 21 9.44 10.14 -0.28
CA GLY A 21 9.53 10.54 1.11
C GLY A 21 8.64 11.71 1.51
N ARG A 22 7.62 12.01 0.73
CA ARG A 22 6.74 13.14 1.00
C ARG A 22 5.67 12.75 2.02
N ILE A 23 6.09 12.62 3.26
CA ILE A 23 5.23 12.15 4.35
C ILE A 23 4.05 13.07 4.60
N GLU A 24 4.21 14.36 4.31
CA GLU A 24 3.14 15.32 4.51
C GLU A 24 1.88 14.99 3.68
N LEU A 25 2.01 14.18 2.64
CA LEU A 25 0.87 13.82 1.82
C LEU A 25 -0.02 12.76 2.44
N ILE A 26 0.45 12.10 3.48
CA ILE A 26 -0.34 11.04 4.12
C ILE A 26 -1.72 11.54 4.55
N LYS A 27 -1.78 12.74 5.11
CA LYS A 27 -3.05 13.30 5.57
C LYS A 27 -4.03 13.56 4.44
N GLU A 28 -3.55 13.67 3.20
CA GLU A 28 -4.41 13.87 2.05
C GLU A 28 -4.90 12.56 1.44
N LEU A 29 -4.15 11.49 1.65
CA LEU A 29 -4.42 10.22 0.99
C LEU A 29 -5.12 9.20 1.86
N PHE A 30 -4.99 9.34 3.18
CA PHE A 30 -5.50 8.37 4.14
C PHE A 30 -6.57 8.97 5.02
N ALA A 31 -7.48 8.12 5.49
CA ALA A 31 -8.45 8.53 6.49
C ALA A 31 -7.71 8.98 7.76
N SER A 32 -8.26 9.98 8.43
CA SER A 32 -7.55 10.64 9.53
C SER A 32 -7.22 9.70 10.69
N ASP A 33 -8.08 8.70 10.92
CA ASP A 33 -7.90 7.80 12.07
C ASP A 33 -6.74 6.83 11.90
N ILE A 34 -6.22 6.64 10.69
CA ILE A 34 -5.09 5.73 10.50
C ILE A 34 -3.81 6.44 10.08
N CYS A 35 -3.83 7.77 9.97
CA CYS A 35 -2.65 8.50 9.51
C CYS A 35 -1.43 8.28 10.39
N ASP A 36 -1.60 8.21 11.69
CA ASP A 36 -0.46 8.01 12.59
C ASP A 36 0.17 6.62 12.41
N LEU A 37 -0.67 5.62 12.21
CA LEU A 37 -0.17 4.27 11.94
C LEU A 37 0.62 4.23 10.64
N VAL A 38 0.08 4.88 9.62
CA VAL A 38 0.72 4.91 8.31
C VAL A 38 2.08 5.57 8.39
N ARG A 39 2.18 6.66 9.15
CA ARG A 39 3.46 7.35 9.31
C ARG A 39 4.51 6.45 9.94
N ARG A 40 4.11 5.61 10.89
CA ARG A 40 5.04 4.69 11.54
C ARG A 40 5.59 3.65 10.59
N TYR A 41 4.84 3.30 9.56
CA TYR A 41 5.22 2.24 8.63
C TYR A 41 5.72 2.76 7.29
N ALA A 42 5.87 4.08 7.14
CA ALA A 42 6.28 4.66 5.87
C ALA A 42 7.67 4.21 5.43
N PHE A 43 8.53 3.87 6.37
CA PHE A 43 9.90 3.49 6.05
C PHE A 43 10.09 1.99 5.83
N PHE A 44 9.03 1.23 5.75
CA PHE A 44 9.15 -0.18 5.38
C PHE A 44 9.33 -0.38 3.89
N ALA A 45 9.18 0.68 3.13
CA ALA A 45 9.35 0.58 1.69
C ALA A 45 10.81 0.28 1.35
N PRO A 46 11.07 -0.52 0.31
CA PRO A 46 12.42 -0.68 -0.18
C PRO A 46 12.97 0.66 -0.66
N GLU A 47 14.29 0.79 -0.68
CA GLU A 47 14.93 2.04 -1.08
C GLU A 47 14.55 2.47 -2.49
N ALA A 48 14.37 1.51 -3.38
CA ALA A 48 13.99 1.80 -4.76
C ALA A 48 13.07 0.71 -5.25
N PHE A 49 11.99 1.12 -5.89
CA PHE A 49 11.10 0.16 -6.52
C PHE A 49 10.35 0.86 -7.64
N THR A 50 9.75 0.07 -8.50
CA THR A 50 8.92 0.57 -9.59
C THR A 50 7.54 -0.02 -9.43
N VAL A 51 6.53 0.82 -9.48
CA VAL A 51 5.15 0.35 -9.50
C VAL A 51 4.90 -0.24 -10.88
N ARG A 52 4.49 -1.49 -10.92
CA ARG A 52 4.25 -2.18 -12.17
C ARG A 52 2.79 -2.20 -12.56
N ASP A 53 1.95 -2.64 -11.66
CA ASP A 53 0.54 -2.80 -11.96
C ASP A 53 -0.30 -2.16 -10.89
N VAL A 54 -1.33 -1.47 -11.31
CA VAL A 54 -2.34 -0.93 -10.40
C VAL A 54 -3.68 -1.36 -10.96
N VAL A 55 -4.38 -2.20 -10.22
CA VAL A 55 -5.66 -2.74 -10.64
C VAL A 55 -6.70 -2.38 -9.59
N ALA A 56 -7.83 -1.89 -10.02
CA ALA A 56 -8.88 -1.48 -9.11
C ALA A 56 -10.20 -2.07 -9.47
N GLU A 57 -10.97 -2.44 -8.45
CA GLU A 57 -12.34 -2.86 -8.59
C GLU A 57 -13.11 -2.24 -7.43
N GLY A 58 -14.01 -1.32 -7.74
CA GLY A 58 -14.74 -0.62 -6.69
C GLY A 58 -13.79 0.16 -5.80
N ASP A 59 -13.86 -0.11 -4.52
CA ASP A 59 -13.05 0.55 -3.51
C ASP A 59 -11.81 -0.24 -3.10
N THR A 60 -11.45 -1.25 -3.88
CA THR A 60 -10.26 -2.06 -3.63
C THR A 60 -9.26 -1.82 -4.75
N VAL A 61 -8.01 -1.53 -4.37
CA VAL A 61 -6.94 -1.30 -5.34
C VAL A 61 -5.78 -2.19 -5.00
N MET A 62 -5.31 -2.95 -5.98
CA MET A 62 -4.13 -3.80 -5.83
C MET A 62 -2.96 -3.15 -6.55
N VAL A 63 -1.81 -3.19 -5.91
CA VAL A 63 -0.58 -2.64 -6.48
C VAL A 63 0.49 -3.72 -6.46
N ARG A 64 1.19 -3.85 -7.56
CA ARG A 64 2.35 -4.73 -7.62
C ARG A 64 3.56 -3.88 -7.94
N TRP A 65 4.65 -4.10 -7.20
CA TRP A 65 5.89 -3.39 -7.44
C TRP A 65 7.04 -4.35 -7.66
N TYR A 66 8.11 -3.78 -8.18
CA TYR A 66 9.30 -4.52 -8.54
C TYR A 66 10.52 -3.78 -8.00
N THR A 67 11.36 -4.50 -7.29
CA THR A 67 12.60 -3.97 -6.77
C THR A 67 13.75 -4.69 -7.48
N PRO A 68 14.61 -3.96 -8.21
CA PRO A 68 15.71 -4.63 -8.89
C PRO A 68 16.72 -5.19 -7.90
N PRO A 69 17.51 -6.17 -8.29
CA PRO A 69 18.54 -6.70 -7.42
C PRO A 69 19.58 -5.63 -7.08
N PHE A 70 20.09 -5.70 -5.87
CA PHE A 70 21.15 -4.80 -5.43
C PHE A 70 22.12 -5.62 -4.60
N LEU A 71 23.13 -4.97 -4.00
CA LEU A 71 24.20 -5.65 -3.29
C LEU A 71 23.69 -6.81 -2.45
N GLY A 72 24.17 -8.01 -2.74
CA GLY A 72 23.83 -9.20 -1.99
C GLY A 72 22.57 -9.90 -2.42
N ALA A 73 21.76 -9.28 -3.26
CA ALA A 73 20.55 -9.92 -3.76
C ALA A 73 20.84 -10.57 -5.10
N GLN A 74 20.36 -11.80 -5.27
CA GLN A 74 20.54 -12.53 -6.51
C GLN A 74 19.35 -12.42 -7.45
N PHE A 75 18.20 -12.03 -6.92
CA PHE A 75 16.96 -12.06 -7.67
C PHE A 75 16.24 -10.74 -7.57
N ASP A 76 15.45 -10.46 -8.59
CA ASP A 76 14.48 -9.40 -8.54
C ASP A 76 13.51 -9.66 -7.39
N GLN A 77 13.09 -8.62 -6.74
CA GLN A 77 12.16 -8.76 -5.64
C GLN A 77 10.85 -8.06 -5.97
N ASN A 78 9.78 -8.79 -5.83
CA ASN A 78 8.45 -8.29 -6.11
C ASN A 78 7.63 -8.26 -4.82
N GLY A 79 6.75 -7.30 -4.73
CA GLY A 79 5.81 -7.26 -3.64
C GLY A 79 4.48 -6.79 -4.15
N PHE A 80 3.46 -6.92 -3.32
CA PHE A 80 2.16 -6.39 -3.68
C PHE A 80 1.43 -5.89 -2.45
N ALA A 81 0.43 -5.07 -2.70
CA ALA A 81 -0.40 -4.53 -1.64
C ALA A 81 -1.84 -4.50 -2.10
N VAL A 82 -2.74 -4.59 -1.14
CA VAL A 82 -4.16 -4.39 -1.37
C VAL A 82 -4.57 -3.21 -0.52
N CYS A 83 -5.14 -2.20 -1.14
CA CYS A 83 -5.58 -1.00 -0.46
C CYS A 83 -7.09 -0.93 -0.50
N TYR A 84 -7.68 -0.56 0.61
CA TYR A 84 -9.12 -0.41 0.75
C TYR A 84 -9.43 1.07 0.95
N LEU A 85 -10.36 1.58 0.17
CA LEU A 85 -10.69 3.00 0.19
C LEU A 85 -12.14 3.22 0.56
N GLU A 86 -12.42 4.42 1.05
CA GLU A 86 -13.77 4.89 1.31
C GLU A 86 -13.79 6.38 1.04
N ASP A 87 -14.69 6.82 0.18
CA ASP A 87 -14.80 8.23 -0.20
C ASP A 87 -13.48 8.81 -0.72
N GLY A 88 -12.71 7.97 -1.43
CA GLY A 88 -11.47 8.43 -2.04
C GLY A 88 -10.28 8.49 -1.11
N LEU A 89 -10.40 8.00 0.12
CA LEU A 89 -9.30 7.95 1.08
C LEU A 89 -8.99 6.52 1.44
N ILE A 90 -7.72 6.22 1.64
CA ILE A 90 -7.32 4.87 2.03
C ILE A 90 -7.68 4.65 3.50
N ILE A 91 -8.46 3.61 3.78
CA ILE A 91 -8.87 3.27 5.14
C ILE A 91 -8.14 2.07 5.70
N GLY A 92 -7.43 1.33 4.86
CA GLY A 92 -6.64 0.20 5.31
C GLY A 92 -5.84 -0.36 4.18
N LEU A 93 -4.80 -1.10 4.51
CA LEU A 93 -4.00 -1.74 3.48
C LEU A 93 -3.29 -2.97 4.03
N GLU A 94 -3.02 -3.90 3.15
CA GLU A 94 -2.21 -5.08 3.41
C GLU A 94 -1.04 -5.05 2.47
N ILE A 95 0.16 -5.24 2.99
CA ILE A 95 1.37 -5.24 2.18
C ILE A 95 2.07 -6.56 2.37
N MET A 96 2.40 -7.22 1.26
CA MET A 96 3.22 -8.42 1.29
C MET A 96 4.54 -8.13 0.61
N ASP A 97 5.63 -8.32 1.34
CA ASP A 97 6.95 -8.07 0.79
C ASP A 97 7.50 -9.31 0.08
N CYS A 98 8.70 -9.19 -0.44
CA CYS A 98 9.33 -10.27 -1.20
C CYS A 98 9.61 -11.52 -0.38
N ASN A 99 9.59 -11.42 0.94
CA ASN A 99 9.81 -12.56 1.81
C ASN A 99 8.50 -13.22 2.23
N GLY A 100 7.40 -12.75 1.71
CA GLY A 100 6.09 -13.30 2.04
C GLY A 100 5.55 -12.84 3.37
N ILE A 101 6.15 -11.82 3.96
CA ILE A 101 5.67 -11.29 5.24
C ILE A 101 4.56 -10.30 4.96
N MET A 102 3.40 -10.59 5.56
CA MET A 102 2.23 -9.74 5.40
C MET A 102 2.15 -8.74 6.55
N ARG A 103 1.88 -7.48 6.22
CA ARG A 103 1.65 -6.43 7.20
C ARG A 103 0.32 -5.78 6.91
N GLN A 104 -0.39 -5.42 7.97
CA GLN A 104 -1.72 -4.81 7.85
C GLN A 104 -1.77 -3.50 8.62
N ILE A 105 -2.46 -2.54 8.04
CA ILE A 105 -2.78 -1.28 8.69
C ILE A 105 -4.28 -1.11 8.54
N GLY A 106 -4.96 -0.70 9.62
CA GLY A 106 -6.40 -0.61 9.60
C GLY A 106 -7.04 -1.99 9.67
N ALA A 107 -6.47 -2.87 10.49
CA ALA A 107 -6.87 -4.27 10.54
C ALA A 107 -8.33 -4.50 10.89
N ASP A 108 -8.93 -3.60 11.61
CA ASP A 108 -10.34 -3.72 11.98
C ASP A 108 -11.28 -3.65 10.79
N VAL A 109 -10.79 -3.25 9.65
CA VAL A 109 -11.60 -3.19 8.44
C VAL A 109 -11.90 -4.59 7.90
N PHE A 110 -10.98 -5.53 8.04
CA PHE A 110 -11.15 -6.87 7.47
C PHE A 110 -10.85 -8.01 8.43
N THR A 111 -10.33 -7.73 9.60
CA THR A 111 -10.01 -8.79 10.56
C THR A 111 -11.20 -9.67 10.93
N PRO A 112 -12.39 -9.11 11.14
CA PRO A 112 -13.53 -9.95 11.48
C PRO A 112 -13.81 -11.02 10.42
N GLU A 113 -13.64 -10.69 9.17
CA GLU A 113 -13.85 -11.66 8.10
C GLU A 113 -12.83 -12.78 8.13
N PHE A 114 -11.59 -12.44 8.39
CA PHE A 114 -10.55 -13.44 8.51
C PHE A 114 -10.82 -14.39 9.64
N GLU A 115 -11.25 -13.87 10.77
CA GLU A 115 -11.55 -14.72 11.92
C GLU A 115 -12.69 -15.65 11.67
N MET A 116 -13.70 -15.18 10.96
CA MET A 116 -14.87 -15.98 10.66
C MET A 116 -14.60 -17.08 9.65
N SER A 117 -13.61 -16.92 8.81
CA SER A 117 -13.31 -17.89 7.79
C SER A 117 -12.44 -19.04 8.29
N ARG A 118 -12.05 -19.00 9.51
CA ARG A 118 -11.29 -20.10 10.12
C ARG A 118 -12.25 -21.10 10.77
#